data_c590568f948fb302486c7776749c55fa
#
_entry.id   c590568f948fb302486c7776749c55fa
#
_cell.length_a   1.000
_cell.length_b   1.000
_cell.length_c   1.000
_cell.angle_alpha   90.00
_cell.angle_beta   90.00
_cell.angle_gamma   90.00
#
_symmetry.space_group_name_H-M   'P 1'
#
loop_
_entity.id
_entity.type
_entity.pdbx_description
1 polymer ?
#
loop_
_entity_poly.entity_id
_entity_poly.type
_entity_poly.pdbx_seq_one_letter_code
_entity_poly.pdbx_strand_id
1 'polypeptide(L)'
;GDVTTWIVGDTLYWQPVSEKGVALTEKVANLFEDADDVQVKEQQTATKEVLAKMPLANFKVADKITESELKTFNSKVWEEASAGCLSCCTCTYVCPTCHCYDIRDYAVSENHTERYRSWDSCMANDFTKMAHGNPRKTKVERFRQRYMHKLVYFPNNNEGDFACVGCGRC
;
A
#
# COMPACT_ATOMS: atom_id res chain seq x y z
N GLY A 1 -13.53 0.56 -8.22
CA GLY A 1 -14.32 -0.68 -8.03
C GLY A 1 -15.67 -0.57 -8.71
N ASP A 2 -16.34 -1.70 -8.94
CA ASP A 2 -17.62 -1.74 -9.65
C ASP A 2 -18.80 -1.48 -8.70
N VAL A 3 -18.60 -1.73 -7.41
CA VAL A 3 -19.58 -1.52 -6.35
C VAL A 3 -18.91 -0.89 -5.14
N THR A 4 -19.59 0.05 -4.50
CA THR A 4 -19.21 0.58 -3.18
C THR A 4 -20.19 0.07 -2.13
N THR A 5 -19.69 -0.33 -0.97
CA THR A 5 -20.50 -0.86 0.12
C THR A 5 -20.19 -0.15 1.43
N TRP A 6 -21.19 -0.04 2.30
CA TRP A 6 -21.04 0.46 3.68
C TRP A 6 -21.78 -0.48 4.61
N ILE A 7 -21.20 -0.73 5.77
CA ILE A 7 -21.87 -1.44 6.86
C ILE A 7 -22.19 -0.39 7.93
N VAL A 8 -23.49 -0.23 8.21
CA VAL A 8 -23.98 0.70 9.23
C VAL A 8 -24.85 -0.09 10.20
N GLY A 9 -24.36 -0.32 11.42
CA GLY A 9 -24.96 -1.28 12.33
C GLY A 9 -24.93 -2.68 11.73
N ASP A 10 -26.09 -3.32 11.63
CA ASP A 10 -26.27 -4.66 11.04
C ASP A 10 -26.74 -4.62 9.59
N THR A 11 -26.77 -3.43 8.96
CA THR A 11 -27.27 -3.25 7.60
C THR A 11 -26.11 -3.01 6.63
N LEU A 12 -26.12 -3.75 5.51
CA LEU A 12 -25.20 -3.55 4.38
C LEU A 12 -25.87 -2.63 3.33
N TYR A 13 -25.27 -1.48 3.11
CA TYR A 13 -25.63 -0.59 2.01
C TYR A 13 -24.77 -0.90 0.79
N TRP A 14 -25.40 -0.93 -0.37
CA TRP A 14 -24.81 -1.32 -1.64
C TRP A 14 -25.10 -0.27 -2.71
N GLN A 15 -24.06 0.21 -3.39
CA GLN A 15 -24.19 1.20 -4.47
C GLN A 15 -23.37 0.75 -5.68
N PRO A 16 -24.01 0.43 -6.83
CA PRO A 16 -23.28 0.21 -8.06
C PRO A 16 -22.70 1.53 -8.59
N VAL A 17 -21.44 1.49 -9.06
CA VAL A 17 -20.72 2.68 -9.57
C VAL A 17 -20.22 2.51 -10.99
N SER A 18 -20.37 1.34 -11.59
CA SER A 18 -20.04 1.06 -12.99
C SER A 18 -21.15 0.24 -13.66
N GLU A 19 -21.13 0.15 -15.00
CA GLU A 19 -22.04 -0.71 -15.77
C GLU A 19 -21.98 -2.17 -15.31
N LYS A 20 -20.79 -2.67 -14.99
CA LYS A 20 -20.63 -4.04 -14.43
C LYS A 20 -21.28 -4.17 -13.06
N GLY A 21 -21.15 -3.14 -12.23
CA GLY A 21 -21.80 -3.06 -10.92
C GLY A 21 -23.31 -3.07 -11.03
N VAL A 22 -23.88 -2.34 -11.97
CA VAL A 22 -25.33 -2.32 -12.28
C VAL A 22 -25.78 -3.72 -12.72
N ALA A 23 -25.10 -4.31 -13.70
CA ALA A 23 -25.44 -5.65 -14.20
C ALA A 23 -25.33 -6.75 -13.11
N LEU A 24 -24.39 -6.59 -12.17
CA LEU A 24 -24.31 -7.48 -11.00
C LEU A 24 -25.51 -7.26 -10.05
N THR A 25 -25.83 -6.00 -9.77
CA THR A 25 -26.94 -5.64 -8.87
C THR A 25 -28.27 -6.17 -9.38
N GLU A 26 -28.53 -6.08 -10.68
CA GLU A 26 -29.74 -6.64 -11.30
C GLU A 26 -29.88 -8.15 -11.07
N LYS A 27 -28.77 -8.89 -11.11
CA LYS A 27 -28.77 -10.36 -10.87
C LYS A 27 -29.10 -10.76 -9.43
N VAL A 28 -28.86 -9.86 -8.49
CA VAL A 28 -29.05 -10.12 -7.05
C VAL A 28 -30.09 -9.17 -6.43
N ALA A 29 -30.88 -8.50 -7.24
CA ALA A 29 -31.86 -7.49 -6.81
C ALA A 29 -32.86 -8.03 -5.77
N ASN A 30 -33.17 -9.31 -5.84
CA ASN A 30 -34.06 -9.98 -4.87
C ASN A 30 -33.48 -10.08 -3.45
N LEU A 31 -32.21 -9.74 -3.25
CA LEU A 31 -31.52 -9.73 -1.94
C LEU A 31 -31.49 -8.33 -1.31
N PHE A 32 -31.91 -7.29 -2.03
CA PHE A 32 -31.83 -5.91 -1.60
C PHE A 32 -33.19 -5.23 -1.64
N GLU A 33 -33.35 -4.24 -0.78
CA GLU A 33 -34.47 -3.32 -0.76
C GLU A 33 -33.95 -1.92 -1.08
N ASP A 34 -34.80 -1.06 -1.63
CA ASP A 34 -34.47 0.33 -1.88
C ASP A 34 -34.25 1.06 -0.55
N ALA A 35 -33.14 1.76 -0.42
CA ALA A 35 -32.78 2.52 0.75
C ALA A 35 -32.37 3.95 0.40
N ASP A 36 -32.62 4.90 1.31
CA ASP A 36 -32.02 6.21 1.24
C ASP A 36 -30.57 6.22 1.71
N ASP A 37 -29.86 7.32 1.48
CA ASP A 37 -28.46 7.47 1.83
C ASP A 37 -28.21 8.18 3.19
N VAL A 38 -29.26 8.44 3.95
CA VAL A 38 -29.19 9.24 5.20
C VAL A 38 -28.22 8.61 6.20
N GLN A 39 -28.38 7.32 6.50
CA GLN A 39 -27.54 6.62 7.46
C GLN A 39 -26.08 6.49 6.97
N VAL A 40 -25.87 6.32 5.66
CA VAL A 40 -24.54 6.30 5.06
C VAL A 40 -23.86 7.68 5.20
N LYS A 41 -24.58 8.76 4.99
CA LYS A 41 -24.07 10.14 5.19
C LYS A 41 -23.75 10.44 6.65
N GLU A 42 -24.58 9.98 7.57
CA GLU A 42 -24.31 10.11 9.02
C GLU A 42 -23.03 9.38 9.40
N GLN A 43 -22.85 8.14 8.94
CA GLN A 43 -21.62 7.38 9.16
C GLN A 43 -20.39 8.07 8.56
N GLN A 44 -20.50 8.56 7.32
CA GLN A 44 -19.42 9.30 6.67
C GLN A 44 -19.03 10.56 7.44
N THR A 45 -20.01 11.26 8.01
CA THR A 45 -19.79 12.45 8.85
C THR A 45 -19.09 12.08 10.13
N ALA A 46 -19.56 11.06 10.82
CA ALA A 46 -18.90 10.54 12.03
C ALA A 46 -17.47 10.08 11.75
N THR A 47 -17.22 9.41 10.62
CA THR A 47 -15.87 9.02 10.21
C THR A 47 -14.96 10.23 9.99
N LYS A 48 -15.46 11.29 9.32
CA LYS A 48 -14.68 12.54 9.14
C LYS A 48 -14.34 13.21 10.46
N GLU A 49 -15.27 13.21 11.44
CA GLU A 49 -15.01 13.74 12.78
C GLU A 49 -13.93 12.97 13.53
N VAL A 50 -13.93 11.62 13.42
CA VAL A 50 -12.88 10.78 14.02
C VAL A 50 -11.54 11.06 13.36
N LEU A 51 -11.49 11.12 12.02
CA LEU A 51 -10.26 11.41 11.28
C LEU A 51 -9.70 12.80 11.63
N ALA A 52 -10.56 13.81 11.80
CA ALA A 52 -10.14 15.15 12.20
C ALA A 52 -9.50 15.22 13.61
N LYS A 53 -9.84 14.26 14.48
CA LYS A 53 -9.27 14.16 15.84
C LYS A 53 -7.97 13.34 15.88
N MET A 54 -7.55 12.73 14.79
CA MET A 54 -6.29 11.95 14.76
C MET A 54 -5.08 12.85 15.02
N PRO A 55 -4.09 12.41 15.82
CA PRO A 55 -2.92 13.21 16.19
C PRO A 55 -2.13 13.77 15.00
N LEU A 56 -2.18 13.08 13.86
CA LEU A 56 -1.47 13.46 12.64
C LEU A 56 -2.39 13.98 11.52
N ALA A 57 -3.65 14.32 11.81
CA ALA A 57 -4.63 14.79 10.83
C ALA A 57 -4.14 16.00 10.01
N ASN A 58 -3.33 16.88 10.65
CA ASN A 58 -2.78 18.08 10.05
C ASN A 58 -1.30 17.94 9.64
N PHE A 59 -0.76 16.72 9.65
CA PHE A 59 0.65 16.49 9.33
C PHE A 59 0.88 16.55 7.83
N LYS A 60 1.51 17.64 7.37
CA LYS A 60 1.86 17.85 5.96
C LYS A 60 3.21 17.19 5.64
N VAL A 61 3.20 15.93 5.28
CA VAL A 61 4.40 15.17 4.91
C VAL A 61 4.93 15.63 3.56
N ALA A 62 4.04 15.90 2.62
CA ALA A 62 4.37 16.14 1.21
C ALA A 62 5.34 17.33 1.01
N ASP A 63 5.06 18.46 1.64
CA ASP A 63 5.81 19.71 1.38
C ASP A 63 7.30 19.61 1.76
N LYS A 64 7.64 18.73 2.72
CA LYS A 64 9.04 18.60 3.21
C LYS A 64 9.84 17.47 2.54
N ILE A 65 9.17 16.41 2.11
CA ILE A 65 9.84 15.22 1.57
C ILE A 65 10.07 15.36 0.06
N THR A 66 9.20 16.08 -0.64
CA THR A 66 9.24 16.21 -2.11
C THR A 66 10.09 17.39 -2.61
N GLU A 67 10.43 18.37 -1.76
CA GLU A 67 11.18 19.57 -2.17
C GLU A 67 12.54 19.28 -2.81
N SER A 68 13.22 18.21 -2.41
CA SER A 68 14.43 17.73 -3.05
C SER A 68 14.64 16.25 -2.80
N GLU A 69 14.36 15.44 -3.81
CA GLU A 69 14.57 13.99 -3.79
C GLU A 69 16.00 13.61 -3.41
N LEU A 70 17.00 14.27 -4.03
CA LEU A 70 18.42 14.02 -3.78
C LEU A 70 18.83 14.42 -2.35
N LYS A 71 18.31 15.52 -1.83
CA LYS A 71 18.58 15.97 -0.45
C LYS A 71 17.99 14.99 0.55
N THR A 72 16.75 14.55 0.33
CA THR A 72 16.08 13.54 1.16
C THR A 72 16.83 12.21 1.11
N PHE A 73 17.23 11.77 -0.08
CA PHE A 73 17.99 10.53 -0.27
C PHE A 73 19.32 10.54 0.49
N ASN A 74 20.05 11.64 0.48
CA ASN A 74 21.37 11.78 1.13
C ASN A 74 21.29 12.20 2.61
N SER A 75 20.09 12.28 3.18
CA SER A 75 19.93 12.72 4.57
C SER A 75 20.50 11.70 5.57
N LYS A 76 21.18 12.21 6.60
CA LYS A 76 21.66 11.39 7.74
C LYS A 76 20.54 10.82 8.60
N VAL A 77 19.32 11.33 8.47
CA VAL A 77 18.13 10.82 9.21
C VAL A 77 17.91 9.32 9.00
N TRP A 78 18.35 8.76 7.89
CA TRP A 78 18.18 7.34 7.60
C TRP A 78 18.96 6.42 8.52
N GLU A 79 20.12 6.85 9.02
CA GLU A 79 20.90 6.11 10.00
C GLU A 79 20.15 6.01 11.33
N GLU A 80 19.65 7.13 11.83
CA GLU A 80 18.87 7.20 13.06
C GLU A 80 17.54 6.45 12.93
N ALA A 81 16.76 6.73 11.89
CA ALA A 81 15.45 6.11 11.65
C ALA A 81 15.52 4.58 11.48
N SER A 82 16.62 4.07 10.90
CA SER A 82 16.81 2.63 10.72
C SER A 82 17.44 1.92 11.92
N ALA A 83 17.86 2.63 12.97
CA ALA A 83 18.61 2.04 14.08
C ALA A 83 17.87 0.88 14.74
N GLY A 84 16.59 1.03 15.02
CA GLY A 84 15.74 -0.01 15.61
C GLY A 84 15.23 -1.09 14.66
N CYS A 85 15.52 -0.99 13.35
CA CYS A 85 15.03 -1.95 12.37
C CYS A 85 15.78 -3.27 12.43
N LEU A 86 15.06 -4.38 12.58
CA LEU A 86 15.60 -5.74 12.62
C LEU A 86 15.76 -6.39 11.23
N SER A 87 15.35 -5.71 10.16
CA SER A 87 15.27 -6.27 8.79
C SER A 87 14.43 -7.56 8.68
N CYS A 88 13.42 -7.73 9.52
CA CYS A 88 12.58 -8.93 9.56
C CYS A 88 11.57 -9.04 8.43
N CYS A 89 11.49 -8.07 7.53
CA CYS A 89 10.61 -8.01 6.37
C CYS A 89 9.09 -7.97 6.66
N THR A 90 8.64 -8.11 7.90
CA THR A 90 7.22 -8.09 8.31
C THR A 90 6.49 -6.87 7.75
N CYS A 91 7.12 -5.70 7.79
CA CYS A 91 6.56 -4.46 7.25
C CYS A 91 6.21 -4.53 5.76
N THR A 92 6.80 -5.43 4.98
CA THR A 92 6.46 -5.67 3.57
C THR A 92 5.29 -6.64 3.47
N TYR A 93 5.36 -7.77 4.16
CA TYR A 93 4.38 -8.85 4.02
C TYR A 93 2.99 -8.52 4.58
N VAL A 94 2.89 -7.61 5.56
CA VAL A 94 1.60 -7.16 6.10
C VAL A 94 1.05 -5.88 5.43
N CYS A 95 1.80 -5.27 4.52
CA CYS A 95 1.43 -3.99 3.95
C CYS A 95 0.57 -4.17 2.69
N PRO A 96 -0.64 -3.61 2.63
CA PRO A 96 -1.52 -3.72 1.47
C PRO A 96 -1.00 -2.98 0.23
N THR A 97 -0.08 -2.02 0.41
CA THR A 97 0.52 -1.25 -0.69
C THR A 97 1.90 -1.77 -1.11
N CYS A 98 2.42 -2.85 -0.50
CA CYS A 98 3.65 -3.49 -0.94
C CYS A 98 3.36 -4.55 -2.00
N HIS A 99 4.16 -4.54 -3.07
CA HIS A 99 4.04 -5.45 -4.21
C HIS A 99 5.40 -5.99 -4.66
N CYS A 100 6.37 -6.06 -3.76
CA CYS A 100 7.68 -6.66 -4.04
C CYS A 100 7.52 -8.15 -4.34
N TYR A 101 8.13 -8.62 -5.41
CA TYR A 101 8.08 -10.02 -5.83
C TYR A 101 9.41 -10.47 -6.42
N ASP A 102 9.60 -11.77 -6.45
CA ASP A 102 10.67 -12.46 -7.16
C ASP A 102 10.07 -13.36 -8.24
N ILE A 103 10.80 -13.54 -9.34
CA ILE A 103 10.44 -14.46 -10.43
C ILE A 103 11.39 -15.63 -10.37
N ARG A 104 10.83 -16.83 -10.31
CA ARG A 104 11.58 -18.09 -10.23
C ARG A 104 11.15 -19.05 -11.32
N ASP A 105 12.12 -19.77 -11.83
CA ASP A 105 11.91 -20.89 -12.73
C ASP A 105 12.11 -22.20 -11.96
N TYR A 106 11.16 -23.11 -12.10
CA TYR A 106 11.17 -24.42 -11.49
C TYR A 106 11.05 -25.49 -12.57
N ALA A 107 12.03 -26.37 -12.66
CA ALA A 107 12.00 -27.51 -13.55
C ALA A 107 11.08 -28.60 -12.96
N VAL A 108 9.92 -28.77 -13.57
CA VAL A 108 8.93 -29.80 -13.18
C VAL A 108 9.36 -31.17 -13.74
N SER A 109 9.93 -31.19 -14.94
CA SER A 109 10.47 -32.37 -15.58
C SER A 109 11.62 -31.99 -16.54
N GLU A 110 12.24 -32.96 -17.18
CA GLU A 110 13.33 -32.72 -18.16
C GLU A 110 12.94 -31.76 -19.28
N ASN A 111 11.68 -31.72 -19.68
CA ASN A 111 11.18 -30.91 -20.81
C ASN A 111 10.13 -29.88 -20.41
N HIS A 112 9.91 -29.67 -19.10
CA HIS A 112 8.90 -28.74 -18.62
C HIS A 112 9.42 -27.88 -17.49
N THR A 113 9.44 -26.56 -17.72
CA THR A 113 9.82 -25.55 -16.73
C THR A 113 8.64 -24.61 -16.48
N GLU A 114 8.29 -24.43 -15.24
CA GLU A 114 7.27 -23.47 -14.83
C GLU A 114 7.93 -22.19 -14.31
N ARG A 115 7.46 -21.05 -14.75
CA ARG A 115 7.82 -19.73 -14.22
C ARG A 115 6.72 -19.23 -13.31
N TYR A 116 7.07 -18.90 -12.08
CA TYR A 116 6.13 -18.36 -11.11
C TYR A 116 6.67 -17.11 -10.44
N ARG A 117 5.76 -16.33 -9.90
CA ARG A 117 6.03 -15.13 -9.11
C ARG A 117 5.69 -15.40 -7.67
N SER A 118 6.64 -15.16 -6.76
CA SER A 118 6.45 -15.26 -5.31
C SER A 118 6.63 -13.90 -4.65
N TRP A 119 5.99 -13.70 -3.50
CA TRP A 119 6.25 -12.54 -2.68
C TRP A 119 7.70 -12.43 -2.25
N ASP A 120 8.22 -11.20 -2.26
CA ASP A 120 9.54 -10.88 -1.73
C ASP A 120 9.50 -9.52 -1.00
N SER A 121 10.62 -9.07 -0.46
CA SER A 121 10.71 -7.85 0.33
C SER A 121 11.91 -7.00 -0.07
N CYS A 122 11.65 -5.71 -0.35
CA CYS A 122 12.73 -4.73 -0.55
C CYS A 122 13.63 -4.55 0.68
N MET A 123 13.24 -5.08 1.84
CA MET A 123 14.03 -5.10 3.06
C MET A 123 14.92 -6.35 3.17
N ALA A 124 14.68 -7.37 2.34
CA ALA A 124 15.53 -8.56 2.29
C ALA A 124 16.90 -8.23 1.71
N ASN A 125 17.93 -8.90 2.24
CA ASN A 125 19.32 -8.60 1.88
C ASN A 125 19.62 -8.90 0.41
N ASP A 126 19.02 -9.95 -0.13
CA ASP A 126 19.31 -10.44 -1.47
C ASP A 126 18.30 -9.95 -2.55
N PHE A 127 17.26 -9.18 -2.16
CA PHE A 127 16.24 -8.69 -3.08
C PHE A 127 16.79 -7.93 -4.29
N THR A 128 17.87 -7.17 -4.11
CA THR A 128 18.52 -6.40 -5.17
C THR A 128 19.85 -6.98 -5.63
N LYS A 129 20.16 -8.23 -5.23
CA LYS A 129 21.39 -8.89 -5.61
C LYS A 129 21.38 -9.25 -7.11
N MET A 130 22.44 -8.88 -7.77
CA MET A 130 22.71 -9.15 -9.19
C MET A 130 24.00 -9.95 -9.35
N ALA A 131 24.25 -10.47 -10.55
CA ALA A 131 25.43 -11.29 -10.82
C ALA A 131 26.76 -10.59 -10.47
N HIS A 132 26.86 -9.27 -10.63
CA HIS A 132 28.08 -8.50 -10.37
C HIS A 132 28.02 -7.64 -9.10
N GLY A 133 27.01 -7.77 -8.28
CA GLY A 133 26.94 -7.07 -7.00
C GLY A 133 25.56 -6.82 -6.46
N ASN A 134 25.51 -6.10 -5.33
CA ASN A 134 24.26 -5.68 -4.71
C ASN A 134 24.33 -4.17 -4.44
N PRO A 135 23.45 -3.34 -5.05
CA PRO A 135 23.44 -1.91 -4.86
C PRO A 135 22.95 -1.48 -3.47
N ARG A 136 22.34 -2.39 -2.69
CA ARG A 136 21.80 -2.10 -1.35
C ARG A 136 22.31 -3.10 -0.33
N LYS A 137 23.59 -2.95 0.03
CA LYS A 137 24.30 -3.87 0.92
C LYS A 137 23.92 -3.71 2.38
N THR A 138 23.57 -2.50 2.80
CA THR A 138 23.33 -2.17 4.20
C THR A 138 21.82 -2.08 4.53
N LYS A 139 21.51 -2.27 5.81
CA LYS A 139 20.17 -2.06 6.36
C LYS A 139 19.66 -0.64 6.09
N VAL A 140 20.52 0.35 6.25
CA VAL A 140 20.19 1.78 6.02
C VAL A 140 19.73 2.01 4.59
N GLU A 141 20.45 1.46 3.60
CA GLU A 141 20.11 1.61 2.18
C GLU A 141 18.76 0.97 1.83
N ARG A 142 18.48 -0.22 2.39
CA ARG A 142 17.19 -0.90 2.19
C ARG A 142 16.04 -0.17 2.87
N PHE A 143 16.26 0.29 4.11
CA PHE A 143 15.29 1.11 4.84
C PHE A 143 14.98 2.42 4.10
N ARG A 144 16.00 3.16 3.71
CA ARG A 144 15.88 4.37 2.89
C ARG A 144 15.07 4.12 1.62
N GLN A 145 15.40 3.07 0.86
CA GLN A 145 14.69 2.71 -0.36
C GLN A 145 13.20 2.45 -0.12
N ARG A 146 12.86 1.79 0.97
CA ARG A 146 11.47 1.53 1.33
C ARG A 146 10.66 2.84 1.46
N TYR A 147 11.18 3.78 2.21
CA TYR A 147 10.48 5.06 2.46
C TYR A 147 10.54 5.99 1.26
N MET A 148 11.67 6.08 0.58
CA MET A 148 11.76 6.82 -0.67
C MET A 148 10.76 6.31 -1.72
N HIS A 149 10.61 4.99 -1.84
CA HIS A 149 9.63 4.42 -2.75
C HIS A 149 8.20 4.84 -2.37
N LYS A 150 7.83 4.71 -1.10
CA LYS A 150 6.45 4.96 -0.65
C LYS A 150 6.04 6.42 -0.63
N LEU A 151 6.98 7.31 -0.31
CA LEU A 151 6.68 8.71 0.04
C LEU A 151 7.23 9.71 -0.99
N VAL A 152 8.10 9.28 -1.91
CA VAL A 152 8.72 10.15 -2.92
C VAL A 152 8.50 9.58 -4.31
N TYR A 153 9.04 8.40 -4.61
CA TYR A 153 9.01 7.87 -5.99
C TYR A 153 7.59 7.48 -6.44
N PHE A 154 6.81 6.88 -5.56
CA PHE A 154 5.45 6.49 -5.92
C PHE A 154 4.56 7.71 -6.14
N PRO A 155 4.50 8.71 -5.25
CA PRO A 155 3.74 9.94 -5.51
C PRO A 155 4.14 10.67 -6.79
N ASN A 156 5.43 10.73 -7.10
CA ASN A 156 5.90 11.39 -8.32
C ASN A 156 5.39 10.72 -9.61
N ASN A 157 5.04 9.43 -9.55
CA ASN A 157 4.57 8.66 -10.69
C ASN A 157 3.06 8.34 -10.64
N ASN A 158 2.36 8.75 -9.56
CA ASN A 158 0.96 8.37 -9.31
C ASN A 158 0.17 9.55 -8.74
N GLU A 159 0.14 10.67 -9.43
CA GLU A 159 -0.71 11.85 -9.18
C GLU A 159 -0.61 12.41 -7.75
N GLY A 160 0.48 12.15 -7.04
CA GLY A 160 0.70 12.59 -5.67
C GLY A 160 0.24 11.63 -4.59
N ASP A 161 -0.35 10.49 -4.95
CA ASP A 161 -0.81 9.49 -3.99
C ASP A 161 0.35 8.76 -3.31
N PHE A 162 0.27 8.60 -2.00
CA PHE A 162 1.28 7.86 -1.24
C PHE A 162 1.06 6.34 -1.29
N ALA A 163 2.12 5.58 -1.49
CA ALA A 163 2.07 4.12 -1.35
C ALA A 163 2.09 3.70 0.13
N CYS A 164 1.25 4.33 0.96
CA CYS A 164 1.21 4.12 2.40
C CYS A 164 -0.20 4.37 2.96
N VAL A 165 -0.70 3.43 3.74
CA VAL A 165 -1.99 3.53 4.44
C VAL A 165 -1.87 4.00 5.90
N GLY A 166 -0.68 4.39 6.34
CA GLY A 166 -0.47 4.92 7.70
C GLY A 166 -0.66 3.90 8.82
N CYS A 167 -0.50 2.60 8.58
CA CYS A 167 -0.76 1.56 9.58
C CYS A 167 0.23 1.53 10.77
N GLY A 168 1.34 2.28 10.72
CA GLY A 168 2.33 2.40 11.79
C GLY A 168 3.26 1.16 11.96
N ARG A 169 3.15 0.11 11.16
CA ARG A 169 3.97 -1.11 11.32
C ARG A 169 5.46 -0.87 11.02
N CYS A 170 5.79 0.04 10.12
CA CYS A 170 7.18 0.38 9.83
C CYS A 170 7.77 1.27 10.89
#